data_f5a816eb409814098b5c777d8256b9bc
#
_entry.id   f5a816eb409814098b5c777d8256b9bc
#
_cell.length_a   1.000
_cell.length_b   1.000
_cell.length_c   1.000
_cell.angle_alpha   90.00
_cell.angle_beta   90.00
_cell.angle_gamma   90.00
#
_symmetry.space_group_name_H-M   'P 1'
#
loop_
_entity.id
_entity.type
_entity.pdbx_description
1 polymer ?
#
loop_
_entity_poly.entity_id
_entity_poly.type
_entity_poly.pdbx_seq_one_letter_code
_entity_poly.pdbx_strand_id
1 'polypeptide(L)'
;MNPIVEKVYQIGIIPVIAFNSVDEALPLCKALAEGGLPAAEVTFRTACAEECIRKIHEEMPEMLLGAGTVLTCEQADRAMAAGASFIVAPGFDPEVCKHVIDKGGIMMPGTASAGEMQQAMNMGCEALKFFPAEANGGVGTVSYTHLTLPT
;
A
#
# COMPACT_ATOMS: atom_id res chain seq x y z
N MET A 1 3.60 -4.49 16.18
CA MET A 1 2.98 -4.19 14.87
C MET A 1 2.65 -2.71 14.81
N ASN A 2 3.00 -2.05 13.71
CA ASN A 2 2.67 -0.65 13.52
C ASN A 2 1.14 -0.45 13.47
N PRO A 3 0.58 0.62 14.07
CA PRO A 3 -0.87 0.86 14.08
C PRO A 3 -1.53 0.95 12.70
N ILE A 4 -0.81 1.40 11.67
CA ILE A 4 -1.32 1.43 10.29
C ILE A 4 -1.42 0.02 9.72
N VAL A 5 -0.39 -0.83 9.94
CA VAL A 5 -0.42 -2.24 9.51
C VAL A 5 -1.55 -3.00 10.22
N GLU A 6 -1.77 -2.72 11.50
CA GLU A 6 -2.89 -3.29 12.27
C GLU A 6 -4.24 -2.90 11.67
N LYS A 7 -4.43 -1.61 11.30
CA LYS A 7 -5.66 -1.16 10.62
C LYS A 7 -5.86 -1.85 9.27
N VAL A 8 -4.80 -2.00 8.47
CA VAL A 8 -4.84 -2.74 7.19
C VAL A 8 -5.32 -4.17 7.43
N TYR A 9 -4.76 -4.85 8.43
CA TYR A 9 -5.14 -6.20 8.80
C TYR A 9 -6.62 -6.31 9.23
N GLN A 10 -7.10 -5.38 10.06
CA GLN A 10 -8.48 -5.37 10.55
C GLN A 10 -9.50 -5.08 9.45
N ILE A 11 -9.19 -4.19 8.51
CA ILE A 11 -10.05 -3.90 7.36
C ILE A 11 -10.07 -5.09 6.40
N GLY A 12 -8.94 -5.75 6.19
CA GLY A 12 -8.81 -6.98 5.41
C GLY A 12 -8.82 -6.81 3.89
N ILE A 13 -9.42 -5.75 3.36
CA ILE A 13 -9.52 -5.46 1.93
C ILE A 13 -9.16 -4.00 1.68
N ILE A 14 -8.18 -3.75 0.81
CA ILE A 14 -7.81 -2.40 0.37
C ILE A 14 -8.08 -2.28 -1.12
N PRO A 15 -9.08 -1.50 -1.56
CA PRO A 15 -9.33 -1.26 -2.97
C PRO A 15 -8.16 -0.53 -3.63
N VAL A 16 -7.71 -1.03 -4.77
CA VAL A 16 -6.64 -0.42 -5.57
C VAL A 16 -7.27 0.41 -6.68
N ILE A 17 -7.07 1.72 -6.66
CA ILE A 17 -7.79 2.68 -7.48
C ILE A 17 -6.82 3.48 -8.34
N ALA A 18 -7.15 3.65 -9.61
CA ALA A 18 -6.53 4.61 -10.53
C ALA A 18 -7.58 5.65 -10.91
N PHE A 19 -7.48 6.85 -10.34
CA PHE A 19 -8.37 7.96 -10.71
C PHE A 19 -7.93 8.59 -12.03
N ASN A 20 -8.89 8.93 -12.88
CA ASN A 20 -8.63 9.68 -14.10
C ASN A 20 -8.80 11.20 -13.90
N SER A 21 -9.54 11.58 -12.85
CA SER A 21 -9.82 12.97 -12.47
C SER A 21 -9.86 13.09 -10.95
N VAL A 22 -9.47 14.27 -10.45
CA VAL A 22 -9.59 14.61 -9.01
C VAL A 22 -11.05 14.63 -8.54
N ASP A 23 -11.98 14.93 -9.43
CA ASP A 23 -13.41 14.97 -9.10
C ASP A 23 -14.01 13.61 -8.78
N GLU A 24 -13.37 12.52 -9.22
CA GLU A 24 -13.80 11.14 -8.91
C GLU A 24 -13.43 10.72 -7.47
N ALA A 25 -12.45 11.38 -6.85
CA ALA A 25 -11.82 10.92 -5.61
C ALA A 25 -12.80 10.88 -4.43
N LEU A 26 -13.44 12.00 -4.12
CA LEU A 26 -14.36 12.07 -2.97
C LEU A 26 -15.63 11.25 -3.14
N PRO A 27 -16.33 11.30 -4.30
CA PRO A 27 -17.54 10.49 -4.48
C PRO A 27 -17.27 8.99 -4.29
N LEU A 28 -16.17 8.48 -4.84
CA LEU A 28 -15.82 7.07 -4.70
C LEU A 28 -15.43 6.72 -3.25
N CYS A 29 -14.59 7.53 -2.61
CA CYS A 29 -14.17 7.27 -1.23
C CYS A 29 -15.33 7.36 -0.24
N LYS A 30 -16.28 8.28 -0.44
CA LYS A 30 -17.53 8.35 0.35
C LYS A 30 -18.35 7.08 0.21
N ALA A 31 -18.54 6.61 -1.04
CA ALA A 31 -19.28 5.37 -1.28
C ALA A 31 -18.59 4.14 -0.63
N LEU A 32 -17.26 4.06 -0.66
CA LEU A 32 -16.51 3.01 0.02
C LEU A 32 -16.71 3.07 1.54
N ALA A 33 -16.56 4.25 2.14
CA ALA A 33 -16.74 4.44 3.58
C ALA A 33 -18.18 4.11 4.03
N GLU A 34 -19.19 4.57 3.30
CA GLU A 34 -20.61 4.26 3.54
C GLU A 34 -20.90 2.76 3.40
N GLY A 35 -20.18 2.08 2.50
CA GLY A 35 -20.22 0.62 2.34
C GLY A 35 -19.47 -0.16 3.43
N GLY A 36 -18.86 0.52 4.42
CA GLY A 36 -18.10 -0.13 5.49
C GLY A 36 -16.64 -0.43 5.14
N LEU A 37 -16.10 0.15 4.08
CA LEU A 37 -14.73 -0.04 3.62
C LEU A 37 -13.96 1.30 3.58
N PRO A 38 -13.58 1.87 4.75
CA PRO A 38 -12.93 3.17 4.82
C PRO A 38 -11.43 3.11 4.50
N ALA A 39 -11.08 2.54 3.34
CA ALA A 39 -9.69 2.40 2.90
C ALA A 39 -9.57 2.47 1.38
N ALA A 40 -8.43 2.97 0.88
CA ALA A 40 -8.10 2.99 -0.54
C ALA A 40 -6.58 3.06 -0.77
N GLU A 41 -6.08 2.32 -1.76
CA GLU A 41 -4.74 2.46 -2.34
C GLU A 41 -4.87 3.26 -3.64
N VAL A 42 -4.46 4.53 -3.65
CA VAL A 42 -4.47 5.40 -4.84
C VAL A 42 -3.18 5.22 -5.61
N THR A 43 -3.26 4.75 -6.85
CA THR A 43 -2.06 4.40 -7.62
C THR A 43 -1.46 5.60 -8.36
N PHE A 44 -0.14 5.73 -8.31
CA PHE A 44 0.65 6.73 -9.05
C PHE A 44 0.79 6.40 -10.55
N ARG A 45 -0.28 5.83 -11.14
CA ARG A 45 -0.39 5.55 -12.57
C ARG A 45 -0.91 6.73 -13.37
N THR A 46 -1.49 7.72 -12.70
CA THR A 46 -2.08 8.91 -13.33
C THR A 46 -1.48 10.18 -12.74
N ALA A 47 -1.52 11.26 -13.49
CA ALA A 47 -0.96 12.53 -13.07
C ALA A 47 -1.72 13.17 -11.89
N CYS A 48 -3.01 12.83 -11.70
CA CYS A 48 -3.84 13.39 -10.63
C CYS A 48 -3.73 12.61 -9.29
N ALA A 49 -2.96 11.53 -9.22
CA ALA A 49 -2.90 10.65 -8.03
C ALA A 49 -2.55 11.41 -6.74
N GLU A 50 -1.51 12.24 -6.77
CA GLU A 50 -1.10 13.05 -5.62
C GLU A 50 -2.21 13.98 -5.14
N GLU A 51 -2.86 14.68 -6.06
CA GLU A 51 -3.94 15.62 -5.74
C GLU A 51 -5.18 14.90 -5.22
N CYS A 52 -5.48 13.70 -5.74
CA CYS A 52 -6.54 12.85 -5.21
C CYS A 52 -6.26 12.45 -3.75
N ILE A 53 -5.04 12.01 -3.45
CA ILE A 53 -4.63 11.65 -2.07
C ILE A 53 -4.79 12.86 -1.15
N ARG A 54 -4.27 14.02 -1.55
CA ARG A 54 -4.35 15.25 -0.75
C ARG A 54 -5.81 15.62 -0.45
N LYS A 55 -6.65 15.65 -1.45
CA LYS A 55 -8.06 15.99 -1.31
C LYS A 55 -8.83 15.02 -0.42
N ILE A 56 -8.58 13.70 -0.56
CA ILE A 56 -9.21 12.71 0.32
C ILE A 56 -8.70 12.87 1.74
N HIS A 57 -7.40 13.04 1.94
CA HIS A 57 -6.80 13.22 3.26
C HIS A 57 -7.37 14.43 4.01
N GLU A 58 -7.55 15.55 3.32
CA GLU A 58 -8.08 16.79 3.88
C GLU A 58 -9.57 16.70 4.22
N GLU A 59 -10.39 16.10 3.35
CA GLU A 59 -11.85 16.08 3.49
C GLU A 59 -12.39 14.81 4.17
N MET A 60 -11.60 13.73 4.22
CA MET A 60 -11.99 12.44 4.80
C MET A 60 -10.85 11.86 5.67
N PRO A 61 -10.46 12.53 6.78
CA PRO A 61 -9.31 12.13 7.59
C PRO A 61 -9.43 10.74 8.24
N GLU A 62 -10.63 10.18 8.29
CA GLU A 62 -10.89 8.81 8.76
C GLU A 62 -10.51 7.73 7.75
N MET A 63 -10.37 8.06 6.47
CA MET A 63 -9.97 7.10 5.43
C MET A 63 -8.53 6.63 5.64
N LEU A 64 -8.33 5.33 5.61
CA LEU A 64 -7.00 4.73 5.55
C LEU A 64 -6.48 4.80 4.10
N LEU A 65 -5.64 5.79 3.82
CA LEU A 65 -5.12 6.02 2.48
C LEU A 65 -3.72 5.46 2.29
N GLY A 66 -3.54 4.68 1.22
CA GLY A 66 -2.23 4.29 0.72
C GLY A 66 -1.95 4.89 -0.66
N ALA A 67 -0.67 5.06 -0.96
CA ALA A 67 -0.21 5.36 -2.32
C ALA A 67 0.37 4.10 -2.95
N GLY A 68 -0.18 3.67 -4.07
CA GLY A 68 0.25 2.49 -4.81
C GLY A 68 1.05 2.83 -6.07
N THR A 69 1.74 1.82 -6.61
CA THR A 69 2.58 1.97 -7.80
C THR A 69 3.66 3.05 -7.64
N VAL A 70 4.18 3.18 -6.42
CA VAL A 70 5.30 4.08 -6.10
C VAL A 70 6.60 3.39 -6.52
N LEU A 71 7.34 3.98 -7.45
CA LEU A 71 8.51 3.39 -8.09
C LEU A 71 9.81 4.14 -7.79
N THR A 72 9.72 5.36 -7.22
CA THR A 72 10.88 6.20 -6.94
C THR A 72 10.76 6.87 -5.59
N CYS A 73 11.92 7.26 -5.03
CA CYS A 73 11.98 8.02 -3.78
C CYS A 73 11.21 9.36 -3.89
N GLU A 74 11.27 10.02 -5.05
CA GLU A 74 10.51 11.25 -5.30
C GLU A 74 9.00 11.03 -5.22
N GLN A 75 8.50 9.96 -5.86
CA GLN A 75 7.07 9.61 -5.77
C GLN A 75 6.67 9.29 -4.33
N ALA A 76 7.53 8.59 -3.58
CA ALA A 76 7.28 8.31 -2.16
C ALA A 76 7.17 9.59 -1.33
N ASP A 77 8.07 10.54 -1.54
CA ASP A 77 8.03 11.85 -0.87
C ASP A 77 6.74 12.62 -1.17
N ARG A 78 6.35 12.66 -2.42
CA ARG A 78 5.11 13.33 -2.86
C ARG A 78 3.88 12.65 -2.26
N ALA A 79 3.85 11.32 -2.25
CA ALA A 79 2.77 10.56 -1.66
C ALA A 79 2.61 10.81 -0.15
N MET A 80 3.71 10.75 0.59
CA MET A 80 3.72 11.02 2.04
C MET A 80 3.33 12.47 2.33
N ALA A 81 3.84 13.43 1.58
CA ALA A 81 3.49 14.84 1.72
C ALA A 81 2.01 15.13 1.38
N ALA A 82 1.39 14.34 0.52
CA ALA A 82 -0.03 14.42 0.20
C ALA A 82 -0.94 13.77 1.27
N GLY A 83 -0.39 13.05 2.25
CA GLY A 83 -1.12 12.43 3.34
C GLY A 83 -1.34 10.92 3.22
N ALA A 84 -0.59 10.24 2.36
CA ALA A 84 -0.63 8.77 2.32
C ALA A 84 -0.10 8.18 3.63
N SER A 85 -0.88 7.30 4.26
CA SER A 85 -0.57 6.62 5.51
C SER A 85 0.40 5.45 5.32
N PHE A 86 0.43 4.88 4.12
CA PHE A 86 1.34 3.80 3.73
C PHE A 86 1.67 3.86 2.24
N ILE A 87 2.83 3.32 1.88
CA ILE A 87 3.36 3.30 0.52
C ILE A 87 3.40 1.87 0.01
N VAL A 88 2.91 1.63 -1.20
CA VAL A 88 2.92 0.33 -1.86
C VAL A 88 3.67 0.41 -3.19
N ALA A 89 4.59 -0.48 -3.40
CA ALA A 89 5.27 -0.66 -4.68
C ALA A 89 4.87 -1.98 -5.36
N PRO A 90 4.91 -2.08 -6.68
CA PRO A 90 4.62 -3.33 -7.37
C PRO A 90 5.74 -4.37 -7.25
N GLY A 91 6.96 -3.95 -6.90
CA GLY A 91 8.12 -4.79 -6.71
C GLY A 91 8.94 -4.36 -5.50
N PHE A 92 9.98 -5.14 -5.21
CA PHE A 92 10.92 -4.86 -4.13
C PHE A 92 12.11 -4.06 -4.67
N ASP A 93 12.17 -2.80 -4.31
CA ASP A 93 13.31 -1.92 -4.52
C ASP A 93 13.89 -1.51 -3.15
N PRO A 94 15.11 -1.99 -2.80
CA PRO A 94 15.72 -1.68 -1.51
C PRO A 94 15.96 -0.19 -1.27
N GLU A 95 16.25 0.58 -2.32
CA GLU A 95 16.48 2.02 -2.21
C GLU A 95 15.20 2.76 -1.81
N VAL A 96 14.10 2.49 -2.52
CA VAL A 96 12.79 3.07 -2.22
C VAL A 96 12.30 2.61 -0.84
N CYS A 97 12.45 1.32 -0.51
CA CYS A 97 12.06 0.79 0.80
C CYS A 97 12.81 1.50 1.93
N LYS A 98 14.15 1.59 1.80
CA LYS A 98 14.98 2.26 2.80
C LYS A 98 14.60 3.74 2.94
N HIS A 99 14.40 4.43 1.84
CA HIS A 99 14.03 5.85 1.83
C HIS A 99 12.73 6.13 2.59
N VAL A 100 11.69 5.32 2.33
CA VAL A 100 10.39 5.45 3.01
C VAL A 100 10.54 5.17 4.51
N ILE A 101 11.24 4.11 4.89
CA ILE A 101 11.44 3.70 6.28
C ILE A 101 12.28 4.74 7.05
N ASP A 102 13.37 5.25 6.48
CA ASP A 102 14.24 6.27 7.11
C ASP A 102 13.47 7.58 7.38
N LYS A 103 12.42 7.86 6.59
CA LYS A 103 11.53 9.02 6.82
C LYS A 103 10.36 8.71 7.77
N GLY A 104 10.32 7.54 8.36
CA GLY A 104 9.26 7.11 9.28
C GLY A 104 7.97 6.70 8.59
N GLY A 105 7.98 6.53 7.26
CA GLY A 105 6.86 6.04 6.47
C GLY A 105 6.68 4.52 6.61
N ILE A 106 5.50 4.05 6.24
CA ILE A 106 5.17 2.61 6.22
C ILE A 106 5.28 2.11 4.79
N MET A 107 6.19 1.16 4.57
CA MET A 107 6.42 0.57 3.26
C MET A 107 5.86 -0.84 3.17
N MET A 108 5.10 -1.12 2.12
CA MET A 108 4.55 -2.43 1.77
C MET A 108 4.99 -2.78 0.34
N PRO A 109 6.22 -3.30 0.15
CA PRO A 109 6.75 -3.60 -1.18
C PRO A 109 6.10 -4.85 -1.76
N GLY A 110 6.00 -4.87 -3.10
CA GLY A 110 5.68 -6.09 -3.86
C GLY A 110 6.83 -7.08 -3.78
N THR A 111 6.54 -8.33 -3.47
CA THR A 111 7.51 -9.42 -3.40
C THR A 111 6.91 -10.67 -4.02
N ALA A 112 7.73 -11.48 -4.68
CA ALA A 112 7.31 -12.72 -5.33
C ALA A 112 8.15 -13.93 -4.90
N SER A 113 9.38 -13.71 -4.45
CA SER A 113 10.29 -14.76 -4.01
C SER A 113 10.56 -14.70 -2.51
N ALA A 114 10.91 -15.85 -1.92
CA ALA A 114 11.29 -15.92 -0.51
C ALA A 114 12.50 -15.02 -0.16
N GLY A 115 13.43 -14.86 -1.11
CA GLY A 115 14.59 -13.98 -0.93
C GLY A 115 14.21 -12.52 -0.84
N GLU A 116 13.30 -12.03 -1.70
CA GLU A 116 12.77 -10.67 -1.63
C GLU A 116 11.99 -10.42 -0.34
N MET A 117 11.14 -11.38 0.05
CA MET A 117 10.38 -11.30 1.31
C MET A 117 11.32 -11.19 2.50
N GLN A 118 12.34 -12.06 2.59
CA GLN A 118 13.31 -12.02 3.67
C GLN A 118 14.09 -10.71 3.72
N GLN A 119 14.53 -10.19 2.57
CA GLN A 119 15.23 -8.90 2.51
C GLN A 119 14.33 -7.75 2.96
N ALA A 120 13.09 -7.68 2.47
CA ALA A 120 12.14 -6.65 2.86
C ALA A 120 11.85 -6.68 4.38
N MET A 121 11.65 -7.88 4.95
CA MET A 121 11.46 -8.04 6.39
C MET A 121 12.68 -7.63 7.21
N ASN A 122 13.90 -7.96 6.76
CA ASN A 122 15.15 -7.56 7.41
C ASN A 122 15.36 -6.03 7.38
N MET A 123 14.77 -5.34 6.40
CA MET A 123 14.76 -3.89 6.31
C MET A 123 13.74 -3.23 7.23
N GLY A 124 12.82 -4.00 7.83
CA GLY A 124 11.79 -3.50 8.76
C GLY A 124 10.40 -3.37 8.12
N CYS A 125 10.16 -3.90 6.91
CA CYS A 125 8.82 -3.96 6.36
C CYS A 125 7.98 -4.98 7.16
N GLU A 126 6.91 -4.52 7.82
CA GLU A 126 6.04 -5.37 8.63
C GLU A 126 4.92 -6.03 7.82
N ALA A 127 4.62 -5.50 6.62
CA ALA A 127 3.66 -6.06 5.68
C ALA A 127 4.26 -6.09 4.28
N LEU A 128 3.96 -7.14 3.53
CA LEU A 128 4.44 -7.36 2.17
C LEU A 128 3.26 -7.61 1.23
N LYS A 129 3.37 -7.12 0.00
CA LYS A 129 2.41 -7.40 -1.07
C LYS A 129 2.93 -8.57 -1.89
N PHE A 130 2.24 -9.71 -1.88
CA PHE A 130 2.56 -10.81 -2.81
C PHE A 130 2.06 -10.45 -4.20
N PHE A 131 2.98 -10.09 -5.11
CA PHE A 131 2.60 -9.57 -6.42
C PHE A 131 3.66 -9.82 -7.50
N PRO A 132 3.25 -10.14 -8.74
CA PRO A 132 1.88 -10.50 -9.17
C PRO A 132 1.48 -11.89 -8.66
N ALA A 133 0.41 -11.98 -7.87
CA ALA A 133 0.07 -13.21 -7.14
C ALA A 133 -0.23 -14.40 -8.05
N GLU A 134 -1.13 -14.21 -9.03
CA GLU A 134 -1.56 -15.28 -9.96
C GLU A 134 -0.38 -15.87 -10.73
N ALA A 135 0.47 -15.01 -11.31
CA ALA A 135 1.65 -15.43 -12.08
C ALA A 135 2.70 -16.18 -11.23
N ASN A 136 2.68 -15.98 -9.92
CA ASN A 136 3.60 -16.62 -8.98
C ASN A 136 2.97 -17.78 -8.17
N GLY A 137 1.90 -18.38 -8.69
CA GLY A 137 1.26 -19.56 -8.11
C GLY A 137 0.08 -19.29 -7.18
N GLY A 138 -0.35 -18.03 -7.05
CA GLY A 138 -1.58 -17.65 -6.38
C GLY A 138 -1.70 -18.13 -4.93
N VAL A 139 -2.88 -18.60 -4.57
CA VAL A 139 -3.20 -19.10 -3.22
C VAL A 139 -2.31 -20.28 -2.81
N GLY A 140 -1.91 -21.13 -3.77
CA GLY A 140 -1.01 -22.26 -3.50
C GLY A 140 0.34 -21.79 -2.93
N THR A 141 0.94 -20.75 -3.50
CA THR A 141 2.20 -20.19 -3.00
C THR A 141 2.01 -19.47 -1.67
N VAL A 142 0.93 -18.71 -1.50
CA VAL A 142 0.63 -18.03 -0.24
C VAL A 142 0.47 -19.02 0.93
N SER A 143 -0.17 -20.16 0.70
CA SER A 143 -0.30 -21.17 1.74
C SER A 143 1.05 -21.79 2.16
N TYR A 144 2.04 -21.80 1.27
CA TYR A 144 3.42 -22.21 1.62
C TYR A 144 4.13 -21.17 2.51
N THR A 145 3.88 -19.89 2.32
CA THR A 145 4.48 -18.81 3.12
C THR A 145 3.83 -18.67 4.49
N HIS A 146 2.62 -19.19 4.68
CA HIS A 146 1.89 -19.23 5.95
C HIS A 146 2.06 -20.58 6.69
N LEU A 147 3.08 -21.36 6.35
CA LEU A 147 3.46 -22.52 7.13
C LEU A 147 3.89 -22.08 8.53
N THR A 148 2.90 -21.95 9.41
CA THR A 148 3.16 -22.15 10.84
C THR A 148 3.54 -23.62 10.99
N LEU A 149 4.80 -23.87 11.32
CA LEU A 149 5.21 -25.20 11.76
C LEU A 149 4.27 -25.58 12.91
N PRO A 150 3.59 -26.73 12.84
CA PRO A 150 2.83 -27.21 13.97
C PRO A 150 3.83 -27.40 15.13
N THR A 151 3.65 -26.64 16.19
CA THR A 151 4.34 -26.83 17.45
C THR A 151 3.75 -28.03 18.14
#